data_e4c22bef25b98efa227e7b893ac0337c
#
_entry.id   e4c22bef25b98efa227e7b893ac0337c
#
_cell.length_a   1.000
_cell.length_b   1.000
_cell.length_c   1.000
_cell.angle_alpha   90.00
_cell.angle_beta   90.00
_cell.angle_gamma   90.00
#
_symmetry.space_group_name_H-M   'P 1'
#
loop_
_entity.id
_entity.type
_entity.pdbx_description
1 polymer ?
#
loop_
_entity_poly.entity_id
_entity_poly.type
_entity_poly.pdbx_seq_one_letter_code
_entity_poly.pdbx_strand_id
1 'polypeptide(L)'
;EILVCLVGSEMCIRDSLTREIKAYDKYELDEVWSSALYFKKIEYASPEDYSLKAIEYCNEELWGNLGVSVIMKHHRKKHNRHILENYIEKLNYGTVAINEWAAIGYIIPQLPWGGYPGNKDNDIQSGQSVVHNTFLFESPLKGVVDTKFRISRLIDPPWYITNRKSRRLFKNLTYFQINNSVINFLKVGFSALV
;
A
#
# COMPACT_ATOMS: atom_id res chain seq x y z
N GLU A 1 -8.74 -12.78 -10.81
CA GLU A 1 -7.46 -12.89 -10.08
C GLU A 1 -7.48 -11.95 -8.90
N ILE A 2 -7.10 -12.44 -7.77
CA ILE A 2 -6.87 -11.67 -6.54
C ILE A 2 -5.38 -11.73 -6.30
N LEU A 3 -4.73 -10.57 -6.24
CA LEU A 3 -3.34 -10.45 -5.88
C LEU A 3 -3.27 -9.69 -4.56
N VAL A 4 -2.76 -10.31 -3.52
CA VAL A 4 -2.37 -9.61 -2.30
C VAL A 4 -0.90 -9.28 -2.46
N CYS A 5 -0.58 -8.01 -2.56
CA CYS A 5 0.77 -7.53 -2.66
C CYS A 5 1.15 -6.88 -1.34
N LEU A 6 2.17 -7.40 -0.72
CA LEU A 6 2.81 -6.75 0.41
C LEU A 6 3.73 -5.67 -0.11
N VAL A 7 3.61 -4.53 0.49
CA VAL A 7 4.37 -3.38 0.08
C VAL A 7 5.23 -2.94 1.23
N GLY A 8 6.49 -3.22 1.13
CA GLY A 8 7.52 -2.56 1.91
C GLY A 8 7.76 -1.13 1.43
N SER A 9 8.78 -0.47 1.95
CA SER A 9 9.21 0.90 1.61
C SER A 9 9.56 1.15 0.13
N GLU A 10 9.44 0.17 -0.71
CA GLU A 10 10.05 0.06 -2.03
C GLU A 10 9.18 0.50 -3.21
N MET A 11 8.06 1.11 -2.92
CA MET A 11 7.07 1.45 -3.95
C MET A 11 7.50 2.50 -4.98
N CYS A 12 8.65 3.11 -4.79
CA CYS A 12 9.23 4.06 -5.74
C CYS A 12 10.36 3.46 -6.58
N ILE A 13 10.72 2.20 -6.35
CA ILE A 13 11.81 1.53 -7.04
C ILE A 13 11.24 0.67 -8.17
N ARG A 14 11.86 0.77 -9.33
CA ARG A 14 11.54 -0.08 -10.45
C ARG A 14 12.01 -1.50 -10.13
N ASP A 15 11.08 -2.40 -9.84
CA ASP A 15 11.37 -3.80 -9.59
C ASP A 15 12.01 -4.42 -10.81
N SER A 16 13.29 -4.64 -10.71
CA SER A 16 14.07 -5.30 -11.77
C SER A 16 14.15 -6.80 -11.60
N LEU A 17 13.83 -7.30 -10.40
CA LEU A 17 13.91 -8.71 -10.05
C LEU A 17 12.61 -9.15 -9.35
N THR A 18 12.02 -10.23 -9.86
CA THR A 18 10.94 -10.93 -9.19
C THR A 18 11.43 -12.30 -8.74
N ARG A 19 11.18 -12.66 -7.50
CA ARG A 19 11.57 -13.94 -6.92
C ARG A 19 10.43 -14.62 -6.23
N GLU A 20 10.19 -15.88 -6.58
CA GLU A 20 9.23 -16.72 -5.87
C GLU A 20 9.82 -17.14 -4.51
N ILE A 21 9.09 -16.84 -3.44
CA ILE A 21 9.43 -17.27 -2.08
C ILE A 21 9.10 -18.75 -1.97
N LYS A 22 10.09 -19.55 -1.58
CA LYS A 22 9.91 -20.93 -1.15
C LYS A 22 9.66 -20.94 0.34
N ALA A 23 8.93 -21.92 0.85
CA ALA A 23 8.60 -22.04 2.27
C ALA A 23 9.82 -21.80 3.19
N TYR A 24 9.63 -21.01 4.22
CA TYR A 24 10.66 -20.63 5.21
C TYR A 24 11.85 -19.81 4.64
N ASP A 25 11.62 -18.99 3.64
CA ASP A 25 12.65 -18.05 3.22
C ASP A 25 12.77 -16.90 4.24
N LYS A 26 14.02 -16.52 4.57
CA LYS A 26 14.31 -15.42 5.52
C LYS A 26 13.63 -14.08 5.18
N TYR A 27 13.23 -13.90 3.94
CA TYR A 27 12.55 -12.69 3.46
C TYR A 27 11.08 -12.55 3.93
N GLU A 28 10.53 -13.60 4.52
CA GLU A 28 9.21 -13.55 5.17
C GLU A 28 9.28 -12.95 6.57
N LEU A 29 10.48 -12.99 7.17
CA LEU A 29 10.71 -12.67 8.57
C LEU A 29 11.44 -11.33 8.80
N ASP A 30 11.70 -10.57 7.75
CA ASP A 30 12.47 -9.33 7.86
C ASP A 30 12.09 -8.33 6.77
N GLU A 31 12.34 -7.06 7.01
CA GLU A 31 12.16 -6.01 6.01
C GLU A 31 13.26 -6.09 4.94
N VAL A 32 12.86 -6.17 3.69
CA VAL A 32 13.79 -6.30 2.57
C VAL A 32 14.01 -4.95 1.89
N TRP A 33 15.18 -4.39 2.09
CA TRP A 33 15.61 -3.14 1.48
C TRP A 33 16.32 -3.41 0.13
N SER A 34 15.56 -3.81 -0.87
CA SER A 34 16.09 -4.08 -2.21
C SER A 34 15.07 -3.78 -3.30
N SER A 35 15.51 -3.72 -4.56
CA SER A 35 14.64 -3.58 -5.73
C SER A 35 14.04 -4.92 -6.19
N ALA A 36 13.92 -5.90 -5.31
CA ALA A 36 13.36 -7.20 -5.61
C ALA A 36 11.90 -7.30 -5.09
N LEU A 37 11.01 -7.75 -5.96
CA LEU A 37 9.66 -8.12 -5.60
C LEU A 37 9.62 -9.62 -5.29
N TYR A 38 9.31 -9.96 -4.06
CA TYR A 38 9.10 -11.34 -3.65
C TYR A 38 7.63 -11.71 -3.81
N PHE A 39 7.33 -12.89 -4.30
CA PHE A 39 5.97 -13.37 -4.48
C PHE A 39 5.84 -14.83 -4.06
N LYS A 40 4.67 -15.19 -3.55
CA LYS A 40 4.28 -16.56 -3.21
C LYS A 40 3.02 -16.93 -3.97
N LYS A 41 3.01 -18.10 -4.55
CA LYS A 41 1.81 -18.67 -5.16
C LYS A 41 1.04 -19.45 -4.10
N ILE A 42 -0.25 -19.15 -3.99
CA ILE A 42 -1.16 -19.83 -3.08
C ILE A 42 -2.09 -20.71 -3.91
N GLU A 43 -2.05 -22.01 -3.68
CA GLU A 43 -2.99 -22.95 -4.29
C GLU A 43 -4.36 -22.84 -3.61
N TYR A 44 -5.40 -22.78 -4.40
CA TYR A 44 -6.76 -22.54 -3.91
C TYR A 44 -7.81 -23.34 -4.71
N ALA A 45 -8.89 -23.71 -4.03
CA ALA A 45 -10.04 -24.38 -4.61
C ALA A 45 -11.15 -23.39 -5.07
N SER A 46 -11.25 -22.25 -4.39
CA SER A 46 -12.22 -21.19 -4.70
C SER A 46 -11.64 -19.81 -4.35
N PRO A 47 -12.24 -18.71 -4.84
CA PRO A 47 -11.85 -17.36 -4.45
C PRO A 47 -11.92 -17.12 -2.94
N GLU A 48 -12.86 -17.71 -2.25
CA GLU A 48 -13.01 -17.67 -0.80
C GLU A 48 -11.86 -18.39 -0.10
N ASP A 49 -11.52 -19.60 -0.54
CA ASP A 49 -10.39 -20.38 -0.03
C ASP A 49 -9.08 -19.62 -0.23
N TYR A 50 -8.89 -19.01 -1.43
CA TYR A 50 -7.74 -18.14 -1.67
C TYR A 50 -7.67 -16.98 -0.67
N SER A 51 -8.80 -16.30 -0.44
CA SER A 51 -8.81 -15.13 0.46
C SER A 51 -8.44 -15.51 1.88
N LEU A 52 -8.93 -16.62 2.38
CA LEU A 52 -8.63 -17.10 3.74
C LEU A 52 -7.16 -17.49 3.88
N LYS A 53 -6.62 -18.26 2.94
CA LYS A 53 -5.20 -18.64 2.92
C LYS A 53 -4.27 -17.44 2.76
N ALA A 54 -4.65 -16.46 1.95
CA ALA A 54 -3.87 -15.23 1.78
C ALA A 54 -3.86 -14.38 3.05
N ILE A 55 -4.99 -14.26 3.74
CA ILE A 55 -5.09 -13.55 5.02
C ILE A 55 -4.25 -14.26 6.08
N GLU A 56 -4.37 -15.58 6.21
CA GLU A 56 -3.58 -16.39 7.13
C GLU A 56 -2.09 -16.20 6.88
N TYR A 57 -1.66 -16.36 5.63
CA TYR A 57 -0.27 -16.13 5.25
C TYR A 57 0.24 -14.72 5.60
N CYS A 58 -0.56 -13.69 5.32
CA CYS A 58 -0.18 -12.32 5.63
C CYS A 58 -0.09 -12.05 7.14
N ASN A 59 -0.98 -12.64 7.93
CA ASN A 59 -1.04 -12.39 9.36
C ASN A 59 -0.03 -13.22 10.17
N GLU A 60 0.27 -14.45 9.73
CA GLU A 60 1.01 -15.42 10.54
C GLU A 60 2.44 -15.63 10.06
N GLU A 61 2.70 -15.49 8.75
CA GLU A 61 3.99 -15.86 8.17
C GLU A 61 4.87 -14.66 7.79
N LEU A 62 4.26 -13.48 7.60
CA LEU A 62 5.00 -12.30 7.17
C LEU A 62 5.28 -11.37 8.35
N TRP A 63 6.53 -10.91 8.41
CA TRP A 63 6.90 -9.88 9.35
C TRP A 63 6.42 -8.50 8.87
N GLY A 64 5.94 -7.69 9.80
CA GLY A 64 5.45 -6.34 9.52
C GLY A 64 3.94 -6.28 9.29
N ASN A 65 3.30 -5.26 9.85
CA ASN A 65 1.86 -5.06 9.81
C ASN A 65 1.45 -3.60 9.59
N LEU A 66 2.29 -2.85 8.84
CA LEU A 66 2.05 -1.43 8.55
C LEU A 66 0.93 -1.25 7.53
N GLY A 67 1.09 -1.84 6.35
CA GLY A 67 0.16 -1.64 5.26
C GLY A 67 0.12 -2.80 4.29
N VAL A 68 -1.07 -3.09 3.78
CA VAL A 68 -1.33 -4.14 2.80
C VAL A 68 -2.21 -3.62 1.67
N SER A 69 -1.83 -3.94 0.42
CA SER A 69 -2.62 -3.64 -0.77
C SER A 69 -3.30 -4.90 -1.27
N VAL A 70 -4.62 -4.86 -1.39
CA VAL A 70 -5.43 -5.95 -1.95
C VAL A 70 -5.92 -5.55 -3.34
N ILE A 71 -5.48 -6.26 -4.36
CA ILE A 71 -5.92 -6.02 -5.74
C ILE A 71 -7.03 -6.99 -6.10
N MET A 72 -8.24 -6.47 -6.25
CA MET A 72 -9.43 -7.27 -6.47
C MET A 72 -10.33 -6.67 -7.54
N LYS A 73 -10.38 -7.31 -8.72
CA LYS A 73 -11.27 -6.90 -9.81
C LYS A 73 -12.74 -7.14 -9.41
N HIS A 74 -13.60 -6.18 -9.71
CA HIS A 74 -15.04 -6.28 -9.40
C HIS A 74 -15.39 -6.51 -7.91
N HIS A 75 -14.55 -6.05 -6.99
CA HIS A 75 -14.73 -6.20 -5.54
C HIS A 75 -16.08 -5.67 -5.02
N ARG A 76 -16.66 -4.65 -5.66
CA ARG A 76 -17.96 -4.05 -5.29
C ARG A 76 -19.18 -4.81 -5.82
N LYS A 77 -19.00 -5.89 -6.59
CA LYS A 77 -20.12 -6.74 -6.99
C LYS A 77 -20.64 -7.54 -5.79
N LYS A 78 -21.98 -7.72 -5.74
CA LYS A 78 -22.66 -8.38 -4.61
C LYS A 78 -22.06 -9.74 -4.23
N HIS A 79 -21.69 -10.55 -5.21
CA HIS A 79 -21.12 -11.89 -4.95
C HIS A 79 -19.67 -11.87 -4.44
N ASN A 80 -18.94 -10.74 -4.56
CA ASN A 80 -17.58 -10.60 -4.06
C ASN A 80 -17.52 -9.86 -2.72
N ARG A 81 -18.65 -9.38 -2.23
CA ARG A 81 -18.71 -8.49 -1.07
C ARG A 81 -18.20 -9.17 0.20
N HIS A 82 -18.56 -10.42 0.42
CA HIS A 82 -18.11 -11.19 1.58
C HIS A 82 -16.60 -11.44 1.56
N ILE A 83 -15.99 -11.61 0.37
CA ILE A 83 -14.54 -11.74 0.24
C ILE A 83 -13.85 -10.42 0.61
N LEU A 84 -14.40 -9.30 0.14
CA LEU A 84 -13.89 -7.98 0.49
C LEU A 84 -13.99 -7.72 2.00
N GLU A 85 -15.14 -8.05 2.61
CA GLU A 85 -15.36 -7.93 4.05
C GLU A 85 -14.36 -8.77 4.84
N ASN A 86 -14.09 -10.00 4.40
CA ASN A 86 -13.04 -10.84 5.02
C ASN A 86 -11.66 -10.17 5.01
N TYR A 87 -11.25 -9.56 3.90
CA TYR A 87 -9.97 -8.84 3.85
C TYR A 87 -9.96 -7.64 4.80
N ILE A 88 -11.04 -6.86 4.82
CA ILE A 88 -11.13 -5.67 5.68
C ILE A 88 -11.10 -6.06 7.17
N GLU A 89 -11.85 -7.10 7.55
CA GLU A 89 -11.97 -7.50 8.94
C GLU A 89 -10.73 -8.23 9.46
N LYS A 90 -10.22 -9.20 8.69
CA LYS A 90 -9.27 -10.21 9.18
C LYS A 90 -7.80 -9.89 8.93
N LEU A 91 -7.47 -8.99 8.00
CA LEU A 91 -6.09 -8.56 7.83
C LEU A 91 -5.65 -7.68 9.00
N ASN A 92 -4.62 -8.10 9.71
CA ASN A 92 -4.05 -7.41 10.87
C ASN A 92 -2.98 -6.40 10.43
N TYR A 93 -3.40 -5.39 9.68
CA TYR A 93 -2.54 -4.33 9.18
C TYR A 93 -3.09 -2.96 9.56
N GLY A 94 -2.21 -2.01 9.84
CA GLY A 94 -2.61 -0.64 10.19
C GLY A 94 -3.32 0.08 9.04
N THR A 95 -2.97 -0.24 7.79
CA THR A 95 -3.69 0.23 6.60
C THR A 95 -4.00 -0.92 5.65
N VAL A 96 -5.27 -1.06 5.28
CA VAL A 96 -5.74 -1.99 4.25
C VAL A 96 -6.24 -1.17 3.05
N ALA A 97 -5.53 -1.25 1.93
CA ALA A 97 -5.89 -0.52 0.70
C ALA A 97 -6.42 -1.48 -0.37
N ILE A 98 -7.65 -1.25 -0.80
CA ILE A 98 -8.30 -2.03 -1.86
C ILE A 98 -8.11 -1.32 -3.19
N ASN A 99 -7.42 -1.99 -4.12
CA ASN A 99 -7.09 -1.48 -5.46
C ASN A 99 -6.30 -0.16 -5.46
N GLU A 100 -5.57 0.09 -4.38
CA GLU A 100 -4.73 1.27 -4.24
C GLU A 100 -3.44 0.90 -3.50
N TRP A 101 -2.51 1.77 -3.55
CA TRP A 101 -1.27 1.69 -2.80
C TRP A 101 -1.50 1.92 -1.30
N ALA A 102 -1.06 1.01 -0.45
CA ALA A 102 -1.29 1.11 0.98
C ALA A 102 -0.74 2.40 1.60
N ALA A 103 0.41 2.90 1.10
CA ALA A 103 0.99 4.13 1.62
C ALA A 103 0.16 5.40 1.32
N ILE A 104 -0.92 5.31 0.52
CA ILE A 104 -1.89 6.40 0.39
C ILE A 104 -2.49 6.76 1.76
N GLY A 105 -2.56 5.80 2.69
CA GLY A 105 -3.02 6.03 4.07
C GLY A 105 -2.17 7.06 4.81
N TYR A 106 -0.87 7.16 4.50
CA TYR A 106 -0.02 8.21 5.07
C TYR A 106 -0.37 9.61 4.55
N ILE A 107 -0.86 9.71 3.30
CA ILE A 107 -1.21 11.02 2.69
C ILE A 107 -2.55 11.53 3.20
N ILE A 108 -3.40 10.64 3.73
CA ILE A 108 -4.74 10.98 4.24
C ILE A 108 -4.66 11.22 5.76
N PRO A 109 -4.62 12.48 6.24
CA PRO A 109 -4.40 12.76 7.65
C PRO A 109 -5.55 12.33 8.58
N GLN A 110 -6.70 11.98 8.03
CA GLN A 110 -7.84 11.44 8.77
C GLN A 110 -7.69 9.96 9.12
N LEU A 111 -6.79 9.23 8.43
CA LEU A 111 -6.54 7.82 8.71
C LEU A 111 -5.42 7.66 9.74
N PRO A 112 -5.49 6.66 10.62
CA PRO A 112 -4.34 6.27 11.41
C PRO A 112 -3.26 5.69 10.48
N TRP A 113 -2.01 6.03 10.74
CA TRP A 113 -0.86 5.48 10.05
C TRP A 113 0.13 4.93 11.07
N GLY A 114 0.34 3.64 11.07
CA GLY A 114 1.20 2.91 12.00
C GLY A 114 0.98 1.41 11.89
N GLY A 115 1.66 0.64 12.72
CA GLY A 115 1.45 -0.80 12.82
C GLY A 115 0.04 -1.13 13.33
N TYR A 116 -0.41 -2.35 13.06
CA TYR A 116 -1.66 -2.84 13.64
C TYR A 116 -1.54 -2.90 15.18
N PRO A 117 -2.57 -2.53 15.94
CA PRO A 117 -2.51 -2.52 17.40
C PRO A 117 -2.23 -3.90 18.01
N GLY A 118 -1.50 -3.93 19.13
CA GLY A 118 -1.21 -5.15 19.88
C GLY A 118 0.22 -5.67 19.73
N ASN A 119 1.07 -4.98 18.98
CA ASN A 119 2.50 -5.28 18.91
C ASN A 119 3.15 -5.14 20.30
N LYS A 120 4.09 -6.03 20.61
CA LYS A 120 4.72 -6.13 21.93
C LYS A 120 6.13 -5.53 21.91
N ASP A 121 6.66 -5.15 23.09
CA ASP A 121 8.01 -4.60 23.23
C ASP A 121 9.13 -5.50 22.71
N ASN A 122 8.93 -6.81 22.79
CA ASN A 122 9.88 -7.80 22.27
C ASN A 122 9.64 -8.19 20.81
N ASP A 123 8.55 -7.71 20.21
CA ASP A 123 8.19 -7.90 18.81
C ASP A 123 7.35 -6.73 18.34
N ILE A 124 8.00 -5.62 18.07
CA ILE A 124 7.34 -4.35 17.74
C ILE A 124 6.77 -4.30 16.33
N GLN A 125 7.09 -5.29 15.49
CA GLN A 125 6.62 -5.33 14.11
C GLN A 125 6.79 -3.96 13.40
N SER A 126 5.74 -3.42 12.84
CA SER A 126 5.75 -2.09 12.20
C SER A 126 5.47 -0.92 13.17
N GLY A 127 5.65 -1.13 14.47
CA GLY A 127 5.48 -0.11 15.51
C GLY A 127 4.26 -0.32 16.39
N GLN A 128 4.25 0.33 17.54
CA GLN A 128 3.23 0.19 18.59
C GLN A 128 2.28 1.39 18.68
N SER A 129 2.49 2.42 17.89
CA SER A 129 1.67 3.62 17.87
C SER A 129 1.39 4.10 16.46
N VAL A 130 0.46 5.02 16.35
CA VAL A 130 0.03 5.60 15.09
C VAL A 130 0.30 7.09 15.06
N VAL A 131 0.52 7.63 13.88
CA VAL A 131 0.47 9.06 13.58
C VAL A 131 -0.81 9.37 12.83
N HIS A 132 -1.22 10.63 12.78
CA HIS A 132 -2.48 11.10 12.22
C HIS A 132 -3.72 10.70 13.06
N ASN A 133 -4.89 11.15 12.64
CA ASN A 133 -6.17 10.90 13.32
C ASN A 133 -6.19 11.28 14.83
N THR A 134 -5.34 12.20 15.25
CA THR A 134 -5.06 12.47 16.67
C THR A 134 -6.33 12.82 17.48
N PHE A 135 -7.33 13.43 16.87
CA PHE A 135 -8.53 13.91 17.56
C PHE A 135 -9.85 13.43 16.94
N LEU A 136 -9.82 12.53 15.96
CA LEU A 136 -11.03 12.09 15.25
C LEU A 136 -11.70 10.87 15.88
N PHE A 137 -10.90 9.84 16.20
CA PHE A 137 -11.40 8.60 16.76
C PHE A 137 -10.46 8.12 17.86
N GLU A 138 -11.03 7.63 18.95
CA GLU A 138 -10.28 6.92 19.98
C GLU A 138 -9.94 5.50 19.52
N SER A 139 -8.68 5.11 19.70
CA SER A 139 -8.18 3.73 19.48
C SER A 139 -8.62 3.09 18.16
N PRO A 140 -8.39 3.74 17.01
CA PRO A 140 -8.74 3.14 15.72
C PRO A 140 -7.88 1.88 15.49
N LEU A 141 -8.50 0.80 15.02
CA LEU A 141 -7.78 -0.46 14.76
C LEU A 141 -6.97 -0.38 13.48
N LYS A 142 -7.54 0.18 12.43
CA LYS A 142 -6.90 0.28 11.10
C LYS A 142 -7.55 1.35 10.23
N GLY A 143 -6.79 1.83 9.26
CA GLY A 143 -7.31 2.63 8.16
C GLY A 143 -7.70 1.75 6.96
N VAL A 144 -8.85 2.03 6.34
CA VAL A 144 -9.28 1.32 5.12
C VAL A 144 -9.47 2.31 3.98
N VAL A 145 -8.81 2.03 2.86
CA VAL A 145 -8.94 2.79 1.61
C VAL A 145 -9.53 1.88 0.54
N ASP A 146 -10.76 2.18 0.09
CA ASP A 146 -11.41 1.40 -0.96
C ASP A 146 -11.55 2.23 -2.23
N THR A 147 -10.84 1.82 -3.29
CA THR A 147 -10.91 2.46 -4.59
C THR A 147 -11.39 1.50 -5.69
N LYS A 148 -11.81 2.06 -6.82
CA LYS A 148 -12.20 1.26 -7.98
C LYS A 148 -10.94 0.66 -8.63
N PHE A 149 -11.01 -0.61 -8.99
CA PHE A 149 -9.99 -1.22 -9.82
C PHE A 149 -9.86 -0.47 -11.16
N ARG A 150 -8.67 0.02 -11.47
CA ARG A 150 -8.36 0.73 -12.71
C ARG A 150 -7.22 0.04 -13.43
N ILE A 151 -7.44 -0.31 -14.70
CA ILE A 151 -6.39 -0.87 -15.57
C ILE A 151 -5.65 0.25 -16.31
N SER A 152 -6.32 1.39 -16.51
CA SER A 152 -5.79 2.48 -17.32
C SER A 152 -4.76 3.31 -16.54
N ARG A 153 -3.53 3.30 -17.04
CA ARG A 153 -2.46 4.21 -16.63
C ARG A 153 -2.54 5.51 -17.45
N LEU A 154 -3.67 6.19 -17.44
CA LEU A 154 -3.79 7.44 -18.15
C LEU A 154 -2.85 8.52 -17.62
N ILE A 155 -2.46 8.41 -16.35
CA ILE A 155 -1.52 9.33 -15.71
C ILE A 155 -0.62 8.51 -14.81
N ASP A 156 0.64 8.34 -15.18
CA ASP A 156 1.66 7.82 -14.25
C ASP A 156 1.86 8.87 -13.15
N PRO A 157 1.80 8.50 -11.87
CA PRO A 157 2.08 9.43 -10.79
C PRO A 157 3.41 10.16 -11.02
N PRO A 158 3.47 11.47 -10.73
CA PRO A 158 4.66 12.26 -11.02
C PRO A 158 5.92 11.82 -10.26
N TRP A 159 5.75 11.09 -9.17
CA TRP A 159 6.85 10.51 -8.38
C TRP A 159 7.35 9.16 -8.91
N TYR A 160 6.70 8.55 -9.90
CA TYR A 160 7.20 7.33 -10.50
C TYR A 160 8.43 7.61 -11.34
N ILE A 161 9.47 6.78 -11.16
CA ILE A 161 10.73 6.89 -11.92
C ILE A 161 10.51 6.70 -13.44
N THR A 162 9.45 6.00 -13.82
CA THR A 162 9.05 5.81 -15.22
C THR A 162 8.38 7.03 -15.81
N ASN A 163 7.94 7.99 -15.00
CA ASN A 163 7.33 9.22 -15.48
C ASN A 163 8.43 10.18 -16.00
N ARG A 164 8.55 10.27 -17.32
CA ARG A 164 9.55 11.13 -17.99
C ARG A 164 9.40 12.63 -17.65
N LYS A 165 8.26 13.03 -17.13
CA LYS A 165 7.95 14.43 -16.78
C LYS A 165 8.28 14.76 -15.33
N SER A 166 8.57 13.77 -14.50
CA SER A 166 8.88 13.95 -13.08
C SER A 166 9.99 14.97 -12.84
N ARG A 167 11.06 14.93 -13.64
CA ARG A 167 12.16 15.91 -13.56
C ARG A 167 11.67 17.34 -13.76
N ARG A 168 10.77 17.58 -14.70
CA ARG A 168 10.21 18.92 -14.99
C ARG A 168 9.31 19.37 -13.84
N LEU A 169 8.47 18.48 -13.34
CA LEU A 169 7.61 18.75 -12.21
C LEU A 169 8.42 19.13 -10.96
N PHE A 170 9.39 18.31 -10.58
CA PHE A 170 10.23 18.59 -9.40
C PHE A 170 11.06 19.88 -9.56
N LYS A 171 11.58 20.14 -10.74
CA LYS A 171 12.25 21.42 -11.02
C LYS A 171 11.31 22.61 -10.81
N ASN A 172 10.10 22.56 -11.34
CA ASN A 172 9.12 23.63 -11.17
C ASN A 172 8.64 23.76 -9.72
N LEU A 173 8.50 22.65 -9.02
CA LEU A 173 8.18 22.63 -7.59
C LEU A 173 9.28 23.32 -6.76
N THR A 174 10.55 23.01 -7.03
CA THR A 174 11.69 23.67 -6.39
C THR A 174 11.69 25.18 -6.64
N TYR A 175 11.46 25.61 -7.88
CA TYR A 175 11.36 27.05 -8.18
C TYR A 175 10.18 27.71 -7.47
N PHE A 176 9.05 27.01 -7.33
CA PHE A 176 7.92 27.52 -6.58
C PHE A 176 8.24 27.64 -5.08
N GLN A 177 8.96 26.68 -4.51
CA GLN A 177 9.40 26.74 -3.10
C GLN A 177 10.39 27.89 -2.85
N ILE A 178 11.27 28.18 -3.79
CA ILE A 178 12.23 29.30 -3.68
C ILE A 178 11.52 30.65 -3.91
N ASN A 179 10.69 30.74 -4.94
CA ASN A 179 9.98 31.96 -5.33
C ASN A 179 8.48 31.67 -5.34
N ASN A 180 7.82 31.94 -4.23
CA ASN A 180 6.40 31.65 -4.01
C ASN A 180 5.49 32.55 -4.88
N SER A 181 5.55 32.40 -6.21
CA SER A 181 4.79 33.19 -7.18
C SER A 181 3.67 32.37 -7.81
N VAL A 182 2.56 33.05 -8.14
CA VAL A 182 1.42 32.44 -8.84
C VAL A 182 1.85 31.78 -10.16
N ILE A 183 2.78 32.41 -10.90
CA ILE A 183 3.29 31.88 -12.16
C ILE A 183 4.00 30.55 -11.95
N ASN A 184 4.83 30.43 -10.89
CA ASN A 184 5.51 29.17 -10.60
C ASN A 184 4.52 28.10 -10.12
N PHE A 185 3.50 28.46 -9.35
CA PHE A 185 2.41 27.56 -8.97
C PHE A 185 1.69 27.00 -10.21
N LEU A 186 1.32 27.85 -11.16
CA LEU A 186 0.68 27.42 -12.42
C LEU A 186 1.59 26.49 -13.24
N LYS A 187 2.92 26.75 -13.27
CA LYS A 187 3.89 25.86 -13.93
C LYS A 187 3.95 24.48 -13.26
N VAL A 188 3.85 24.41 -11.94
CA VAL A 188 3.76 23.12 -11.20
C VAL A 188 2.51 22.38 -11.59
N GLY A 189 1.35 23.03 -11.53
CA GLY A 189 0.06 22.44 -11.92
C GLY A 189 0.07 21.92 -13.35
N PHE A 190 0.55 22.71 -14.31
CA PHE A 190 0.67 22.29 -15.71
C PHE A 190 1.62 21.10 -15.88
N SER A 191 2.75 21.09 -15.18
CA SER A 191 3.72 19.98 -15.25
C SER A 191 3.21 18.68 -14.61
N ALA A 192 2.23 18.76 -13.72
CA ALA A 192 1.62 17.59 -13.11
C ALA A 192 0.54 16.95 -14.00
N LEU A 193 -0.12 17.75 -14.85
CA LEU A 193 -1.22 17.31 -15.70
C LEU A 193 -0.77 16.86 -17.09
N VAL A 194 0.31 17.40 -17.61
CA VAL A 194 0.83 17.18 -18.97
C VAL A 194 2.19 16.49 -18.92
#